data_533d724d0d5f39a7f4b137aee819aa6a
#
_entry.id   533d724d0d5f39a7f4b137aee819aa6a
#
_cell.length_a   1.000
_cell.length_b   1.000
_cell.length_c   1.000
_cell.angle_alpha   90.00
_cell.angle_beta   90.00
_cell.angle_gamma   90.00
#
_symmetry.space_group_name_H-M   'P 1'
#
loop_
_entity.id
_entity.type
_entity.pdbx_description
1 polymer ?
#
loop_
_entity_poly.entity_id
_entity_poly.type
_entity_poly.pdbx_seq_one_letter_code
_entity_poly.pdbx_strand_id
1 'polypeptide(L)'
;MNDRSLGKLDRQTVVPALVGNPSDFLIIAGLSGSAHDIGVLTNGKPNAYILGGAMGAPISMGLGLALAQPDFNILVVLGDGELLMNAGSLATVAYMDPQNLSILCVDNGCYGETGNQVSATVGSTDLELMANGCGISNSCTVHTDADIKKAVDKSDRKIAR
;
A
#
# COMPACT_ATOMS: atom_id res chain seq x y z
N MET A 1 20.21 -6.75 -17.16
CA MET A 1 19.71 -7.42 -15.96
C MET A 1 19.98 -6.48 -14.81
N ASN A 2 18.99 -5.70 -14.38
CA ASN A 2 19.15 -4.88 -13.18
C ASN A 2 19.13 -5.85 -12.00
N ASP A 3 20.24 -5.89 -11.29
CA ASP A 3 20.34 -6.52 -9.98
C ASP A 3 19.51 -5.68 -9.00
N ARG A 4 18.20 -5.87 -9.05
CA ARG A 4 17.33 -5.51 -7.93
C ARG A 4 17.59 -6.59 -6.88
N SER A 5 18.69 -6.44 -6.13
CA SER A 5 18.84 -7.18 -4.90
C SER A 5 17.58 -6.91 -4.09
N LEU A 6 16.70 -7.91 -4.03
CA LEU A 6 15.50 -7.89 -3.21
C LEU A 6 15.94 -7.36 -1.85
N GLY A 7 15.50 -6.14 -1.52
CA GLY A 7 15.87 -5.49 -0.27
C GLY A 7 15.55 -6.45 0.86
N LYS A 8 16.50 -6.66 1.75
CA LYS A 8 16.37 -7.55 2.90
C LYS A 8 15.45 -6.96 3.99
N LEU A 9 14.44 -6.19 3.57
CA LEU A 9 13.49 -5.62 4.52
C LEU A 9 12.50 -6.71 4.96
N ASP A 10 12.39 -6.91 6.26
CA ASP A 10 11.38 -7.78 6.82
C ASP A 10 10.04 -7.05 6.88
N ARG A 11 9.05 -7.55 6.16
CA ARG A 11 7.70 -7.01 6.10
C ARG A 11 7.09 -6.81 7.50
N GLN A 12 7.29 -7.77 8.41
CA GLN A 12 6.74 -7.70 9.77
C GLN A 12 7.33 -6.55 10.60
N THR A 13 8.48 -6.03 10.21
CA THR A 13 9.11 -4.86 10.81
C THR A 13 8.77 -3.58 10.04
N VAL A 14 8.81 -3.64 8.72
CA VAL A 14 8.66 -2.46 7.86
C VAL A 14 7.22 -1.96 7.80
N VAL A 15 6.23 -2.85 7.68
CA VAL A 15 4.81 -2.42 7.62
C VAL A 15 4.41 -1.67 8.88
N PRO A 16 4.65 -2.16 10.11
CA PRO A 16 4.40 -1.37 11.31
C PRO A 16 5.14 -0.02 11.36
N ALA A 17 6.40 0.01 10.92
CA ALA A 17 7.19 1.23 10.90
C ALA A 17 6.64 2.30 9.94
N LEU A 18 6.13 1.88 8.77
CA LEU A 18 5.52 2.78 7.80
C LEU A 18 4.11 3.22 8.20
N VAL A 19 3.34 2.35 8.84
CA VAL A 19 1.98 2.67 9.32
C VAL A 19 2.01 3.59 10.53
N GLY A 20 2.98 3.41 11.42
CA GLY A 20 3.04 4.17 12.68
C GLY A 20 1.91 3.79 13.62
N ASN A 21 1.09 4.76 14.05
CA ASN A 21 -0.06 4.49 14.90
C ASN A 21 -1.29 4.12 14.06
N PRO A 22 -1.74 2.85 14.07
CA PRO A 22 -2.86 2.41 13.24
C PRO A 22 -4.20 3.06 13.63
N SER A 23 -4.29 3.66 14.82
CA SER A 23 -5.52 4.34 15.25
C SER A 23 -5.74 5.69 14.55
N ASP A 24 -4.74 6.21 13.83
CA ASP A 24 -4.84 7.45 13.08
C ASP A 24 -5.53 7.26 11.72
N PHE A 25 -5.87 6.00 11.37
CA PHE A 25 -6.41 5.63 10.07
C PHE A 25 -7.68 4.78 10.17
N LEU A 26 -8.52 4.90 9.14
CA LEU A 26 -9.41 3.81 8.72
C LEU A 26 -8.64 3.01 7.65
N ILE A 27 -8.45 1.71 7.88
CA ILE A 27 -7.56 0.88 7.08
C ILE A 27 -8.36 -0.10 6.22
N ILE A 28 -8.08 -0.12 4.92
CA ILE A 28 -8.52 -1.17 4.01
C ILE A 28 -7.30 -2.04 3.71
N ALA A 29 -7.33 -3.29 4.12
CA ALA A 29 -6.27 -4.24 3.83
C ALA A 29 -6.76 -5.31 2.84
N GLY A 30 -5.91 -5.67 1.90
CA GLY A 30 -6.20 -6.71 0.91
C GLY A 30 -6.18 -8.11 1.50
N LEU A 31 -5.24 -8.93 1.03
CA LEU A 31 -5.12 -10.31 1.47
C LEU A 31 -3.68 -10.70 1.83
N SER A 32 -3.53 -11.97 2.25
CA SER A 32 -2.23 -12.60 2.51
C SER A 32 -1.43 -11.92 3.64
N GLY A 33 -0.14 -11.82 3.47
CA GLY A 33 0.78 -11.34 4.49
C GLY A 33 0.52 -9.90 4.94
N SER A 34 0.23 -8.98 4.02
CA SER A 34 -0.04 -7.59 4.36
C SER A 34 -1.32 -7.43 5.19
N ALA A 35 -2.36 -8.21 4.86
CA ALA A 35 -3.60 -8.23 5.64
C ALA A 35 -3.38 -8.82 7.04
N HIS A 36 -2.59 -9.90 7.14
CA HIS A 36 -2.21 -10.48 8.43
C HIS A 36 -1.49 -9.46 9.32
N ASP A 37 -0.51 -8.73 8.77
CA ASP A 37 0.25 -7.73 9.53
C ASP A 37 -0.66 -6.60 10.06
N ILE A 38 -1.61 -6.14 9.24
CA ILE A 38 -2.60 -5.16 9.69
C ILE A 38 -3.52 -5.73 10.77
N GLY A 39 -3.96 -6.99 10.64
CA GLY A 39 -4.75 -7.66 11.67
C GLY A 39 -4.04 -7.71 13.02
N VAL A 40 -2.74 -8.05 13.02
CA VAL A 40 -1.89 -8.05 14.22
C VAL A 40 -1.71 -6.64 14.76
N LEU A 41 -1.38 -5.67 13.89
CA LEU A 41 -1.08 -4.29 14.28
C LEU A 41 -2.29 -3.59 14.90
N THR A 42 -3.48 -3.85 14.37
CA THR A 42 -4.73 -3.26 14.87
C THR A 42 -5.33 -4.03 16.06
N ASN A 43 -4.82 -5.23 16.33
CA ASN A 43 -5.34 -6.12 17.39
C ASN A 43 -6.87 -6.32 17.30
N GLY A 44 -7.39 -6.49 16.08
CA GLY A 44 -8.81 -6.70 15.80
C GLY A 44 -9.72 -5.48 16.06
N LYS A 45 -9.16 -4.28 16.19
CA LYS A 45 -9.96 -3.05 16.33
C LYS A 45 -10.80 -2.79 15.07
N PRO A 46 -11.97 -2.12 15.21
CA PRO A 46 -12.93 -1.95 14.12
C PRO A 46 -12.50 -0.91 13.06
N ASN A 47 -11.34 -0.28 13.22
CA ASN A 47 -10.80 0.68 12.26
C ASN A 47 -10.06 0.03 11.08
N ALA A 48 -10.01 -1.30 11.01
CA ALA A 48 -9.43 -2.01 9.87
C ALA A 48 -10.45 -3.00 9.27
N TYR A 49 -10.59 -2.95 7.95
CA TYR A 49 -11.37 -3.89 7.18
C TYR A 49 -10.46 -4.71 6.25
N ILE A 50 -10.48 -6.02 6.40
CA ILE A 50 -9.69 -6.97 5.62
C ILE A 50 -10.61 -7.61 4.57
N LEU A 51 -10.27 -7.42 3.28
CA LEU A 51 -11.09 -7.90 2.18
C LEU A 51 -10.99 -9.42 1.94
N GLY A 52 -9.91 -10.05 2.36
CA GLY A 52 -9.67 -11.45 2.05
C GLY A 52 -9.46 -11.68 0.56
N GLY A 53 -10.33 -12.46 -0.10
CA GLY A 53 -10.12 -12.90 -1.48
C GLY A 53 -10.44 -11.88 -2.59
N ALA A 54 -10.83 -10.65 -2.29
CA ALA A 54 -11.24 -9.66 -3.30
C ALA A 54 -10.03 -8.91 -3.89
N MET A 55 -9.14 -9.62 -4.58
CA MET A 55 -7.94 -9.05 -5.20
C MET A 55 -8.29 -7.94 -6.21
N GLY A 56 -7.52 -6.84 -6.15
CA GLY A 56 -7.73 -5.66 -6.99
C GLY A 56 -8.78 -4.68 -6.47
N ALA A 57 -9.53 -5.00 -5.41
CA ALA A 57 -10.54 -4.12 -4.85
C ALA A 57 -10.03 -3.08 -3.83
N PRO A 58 -8.93 -3.29 -3.08
CA PRO A 58 -8.56 -2.42 -1.96
C PRO A 58 -8.43 -0.95 -2.32
N ILE A 59 -7.77 -0.61 -3.43
CA ILE A 59 -7.55 0.79 -3.84
C ILE A 59 -8.90 1.47 -4.14
N SER A 60 -9.78 0.80 -4.88
CA SER A 60 -11.09 1.36 -5.23
C SER A 60 -11.99 1.54 -4.00
N MET A 61 -11.94 0.58 -3.04
CA MET A 61 -12.66 0.71 -1.76
C MET A 61 -12.09 1.85 -0.92
N GLY A 62 -10.75 1.93 -0.79
CA GLY A 62 -10.09 3.00 -0.06
C GLY A 62 -10.40 4.38 -0.64
N LEU A 63 -10.44 4.50 -1.97
CA LEU A 63 -10.85 5.74 -2.65
C LEU A 63 -12.30 6.10 -2.31
N GLY A 64 -13.23 5.14 -2.42
CA GLY A 64 -14.63 5.36 -2.06
C GLY A 64 -14.79 5.80 -0.61
N LEU A 65 -14.05 5.17 0.31
CA LEU A 65 -14.06 5.54 1.73
C LEU A 65 -13.46 6.93 1.96
N ALA A 66 -12.37 7.28 1.28
CA ALA A 66 -11.73 8.59 1.40
C ALA A 66 -12.67 9.73 0.95
N LEU A 67 -13.41 9.51 -0.13
CA LEU A 67 -14.39 10.49 -0.63
C LEU A 67 -15.61 10.59 0.29
N ALA A 68 -16.03 9.49 0.91
CA ALA A 68 -17.18 9.46 1.81
C ALA A 68 -16.87 9.95 3.23
N GLN A 69 -15.60 9.93 3.64
CA GLN A 69 -15.15 10.25 4.99
C GLN A 69 -13.95 11.22 4.92
N PRO A 70 -14.15 12.48 4.51
CA PRO A 70 -13.07 13.44 4.27
C PRO A 70 -12.30 13.83 5.53
N ASP A 71 -12.90 13.68 6.70
CA ASP A 71 -12.31 14.03 7.99
C ASP A 71 -11.40 12.91 8.57
N PHE A 72 -11.39 11.73 7.94
CA PHE A 72 -10.57 10.60 8.38
C PHE A 72 -9.43 10.34 7.40
N ASN A 73 -8.26 9.98 7.91
CA ASN A 73 -7.18 9.47 7.06
C ASN A 73 -7.48 8.02 6.69
N ILE A 74 -7.37 7.71 5.42
CA ILE A 74 -7.59 6.37 4.88
C ILE A 74 -6.25 5.78 4.47
N LEU A 75 -5.97 4.56 4.91
CA LEU A 75 -4.81 3.80 4.50
C LEU A 75 -5.25 2.53 3.78
N VAL A 76 -4.74 2.34 2.57
CA VAL A 76 -4.87 1.08 1.84
C VAL A 76 -3.57 0.31 1.95
N VAL A 77 -3.63 -0.96 2.36
CA VAL A 77 -2.47 -1.86 2.42
C VAL A 77 -2.74 -3.10 1.59
N LEU A 78 -1.89 -3.35 0.59
CA LEU A 78 -2.08 -4.44 -0.36
C LEU A 78 -0.74 -4.99 -0.88
N GLY A 79 -0.76 -6.11 -1.59
CA GLY A 79 0.41 -6.69 -2.26
C GLY A 79 0.56 -6.19 -3.70
N ASP A 80 1.76 -6.41 -4.28
CA ASP A 80 2.10 -6.10 -5.66
C ASP A 80 1.18 -6.81 -6.68
N GLY A 81 0.98 -8.10 -6.53
CA GLY A 81 0.09 -8.87 -7.40
C GLY A 81 -1.37 -8.39 -7.31
N GLU A 82 -1.80 -8.00 -6.13
CA GLU A 82 -3.14 -7.47 -5.89
C GLU A 82 -3.33 -6.08 -6.54
N LEU A 83 -2.32 -5.20 -6.43
CA LEU A 83 -2.32 -3.91 -7.11
C LEU A 83 -2.37 -4.09 -8.62
N LEU A 84 -1.55 -4.99 -9.17
CA LEU A 84 -1.49 -5.25 -10.61
C LEU A 84 -2.80 -5.77 -11.19
N MET A 85 -3.63 -6.47 -10.42
CA MET A 85 -4.95 -6.92 -10.87
C MET A 85 -5.92 -5.78 -11.19
N ASN A 86 -5.71 -4.60 -10.62
CA ASN A 86 -6.51 -3.41 -10.90
C ASN A 86 -5.66 -2.15 -10.90
N ALA A 87 -4.56 -2.18 -11.63
CA ALA A 87 -3.61 -1.07 -11.73
C ALA A 87 -4.27 0.23 -12.26
N GLY A 88 -5.33 0.10 -13.06
CA GLY A 88 -6.11 1.24 -13.54
C GLY A 88 -6.78 2.07 -12.44
N SER A 89 -6.97 1.51 -11.24
CA SER A 89 -7.47 2.24 -10.08
C SER A 89 -6.54 3.39 -9.66
N LEU A 90 -5.24 3.31 -9.93
CA LEU A 90 -4.29 4.39 -9.68
C LEU A 90 -4.63 5.65 -10.49
N ALA A 91 -5.04 5.48 -11.75
CA ALA A 91 -5.47 6.61 -12.59
C ALA A 91 -6.75 7.27 -12.03
N THR A 92 -7.68 6.46 -11.50
CA THR A 92 -8.90 6.99 -10.86
C THR A 92 -8.56 7.75 -9.58
N VAL A 93 -7.64 7.22 -8.75
CA VAL A 93 -7.14 7.92 -7.56
C VAL A 93 -6.50 9.26 -7.94
N ALA A 94 -5.64 9.27 -8.96
CA ALA A 94 -5.00 10.50 -9.42
C ALA A 94 -6.02 11.53 -9.93
N TYR A 95 -7.04 11.08 -10.67
CA TYR A 95 -8.11 11.95 -11.18
C TYR A 95 -8.97 12.56 -10.08
N MET A 96 -9.29 11.77 -9.05
CA MET A 96 -10.12 12.22 -7.91
C MET A 96 -9.33 13.02 -6.88
N ASP A 97 -8.01 12.89 -6.86
CA ASP A 97 -7.04 13.57 -5.97
C ASP A 97 -7.47 13.67 -4.48
N PRO A 98 -7.86 12.56 -3.82
CA PRO A 98 -8.26 12.60 -2.43
C PRO A 98 -7.06 12.96 -1.53
N GLN A 99 -7.21 13.99 -0.70
CA GLN A 99 -6.11 14.49 0.14
C GLN A 99 -5.86 13.62 1.38
N ASN A 100 -6.78 12.73 1.71
CA ASN A 100 -6.80 11.88 2.91
C ASN A 100 -6.56 10.39 2.60
N LEU A 101 -6.09 10.03 1.39
CA LEU A 101 -5.80 8.65 1.00
C LEU A 101 -4.30 8.39 0.92
N SER A 102 -3.84 7.34 1.60
CA SER A 102 -2.50 6.78 1.46
C SER A 102 -2.57 5.33 1.00
N ILE A 103 -1.63 4.92 0.15
CA ILE A 103 -1.55 3.54 -0.37
C ILE A 103 -0.17 2.98 -0.04
N LEU A 104 -0.13 1.86 0.67
CA LEU A 104 1.07 1.09 0.98
C LEU A 104 1.01 -0.23 0.22
N CYS A 105 1.87 -0.37 -0.79
CA CYS A 105 2.02 -1.61 -1.54
C CYS A 105 3.25 -2.39 -1.04
N VAL A 106 3.03 -3.62 -0.61
CA VAL A 106 4.08 -4.55 -0.19
C VAL A 106 4.47 -5.40 -1.39
N ASP A 107 5.63 -5.10 -1.98
CA ASP A 107 6.14 -5.81 -3.15
C ASP A 107 7.12 -6.91 -2.71
N ASN A 108 6.66 -8.16 -2.77
CA ASN A 108 7.49 -9.34 -2.52
C ASN A 108 7.81 -10.11 -3.81
N GLY A 109 7.40 -9.61 -4.97
CA GLY A 109 7.64 -10.21 -6.28
C GLY A 109 6.88 -11.51 -6.54
N CYS A 110 5.87 -11.86 -5.73
CA CYS A 110 5.15 -13.12 -5.92
C CYS A 110 3.71 -13.08 -5.39
N TYR A 111 2.90 -14.02 -5.91
CA TYR A 111 1.55 -14.33 -5.43
C TYR A 111 1.63 -15.38 -4.32
N GLY A 112 1.94 -14.94 -3.09
CA GLY A 112 2.22 -15.82 -1.95
C GLY A 112 1.07 -16.74 -1.55
N GLU A 113 -0.18 -16.29 -1.69
CA GLU A 113 -1.37 -17.04 -1.28
C GLU A 113 -1.63 -18.28 -2.12
N THR A 114 -1.27 -18.27 -3.39
CA THR A 114 -1.62 -19.31 -4.35
C THR A 114 -0.46 -20.23 -4.75
N GLY A 115 0.72 -20.07 -4.15
CA GLY A 115 1.88 -20.93 -4.40
C GLY A 115 3.14 -20.23 -4.87
N ASN A 116 3.30 -18.95 -4.55
CA ASN A 116 4.50 -18.14 -4.85
C ASN A 116 4.81 -18.00 -6.35
N GLN A 117 3.78 -17.95 -7.19
CA GLN A 117 3.98 -17.63 -8.60
C GLN A 117 4.62 -16.24 -8.73
N VAL A 118 5.58 -16.13 -9.64
CA VAL A 118 6.32 -14.90 -9.85
C VAL A 118 5.40 -13.77 -10.33
N SER A 119 5.50 -12.62 -9.69
CA SER A 119 4.81 -11.38 -10.07
C SER A 119 5.61 -10.63 -11.15
N ALA A 120 4.93 -9.77 -11.89
CA ALA A 120 5.57 -8.94 -12.93
C ALA A 120 6.60 -7.94 -12.37
N THR A 121 6.56 -7.62 -11.08
CA THR A 121 7.50 -6.70 -10.43
C THR A 121 8.93 -7.25 -10.34
N VAL A 122 9.10 -8.58 -10.40
CA VAL A 122 10.44 -9.20 -10.52
C VAL A 122 11.11 -8.84 -11.85
N GLY A 123 10.33 -8.53 -12.88
CA GLY A 123 10.82 -8.14 -14.21
C GLY A 123 11.03 -6.64 -14.35
N SER A 124 10.40 -6.07 -15.35
CA SER A 124 10.54 -4.67 -15.73
C SER A 124 9.44 -3.75 -15.16
N THR A 125 8.44 -4.32 -14.50
CA THR A 125 7.34 -3.53 -13.92
C THR A 125 7.81 -2.78 -12.70
N ASP A 126 7.60 -1.47 -12.70
CA ASP A 126 7.95 -0.57 -11.61
C ASP A 126 6.67 0.14 -11.13
N LEU A 127 6.27 -0.18 -9.89
CA LEU A 127 5.01 0.32 -9.34
C LEU A 127 5.06 1.81 -9.01
N GLU A 128 6.23 2.34 -8.66
CA GLU A 128 6.41 3.78 -8.44
C GLU A 128 6.30 4.56 -9.75
N LEU A 129 6.97 4.09 -10.82
CA LEU A 129 6.82 4.69 -12.15
C LEU A 129 5.39 4.59 -12.66
N MET A 130 4.69 3.49 -12.36
CA MET A 130 3.28 3.31 -12.71
C MET A 130 2.39 4.33 -12.00
N ALA A 131 2.58 4.51 -10.69
CA ALA A 131 1.85 5.52 -9.91
C ALA A 131 2.13 6.94 -10.41
N ASN A 132 3.40 7.27 -10.66
CA ASN A 132 3.81 8.55 -11.24
C ASN A 132 3.19 8.78 -12.63
N GLY A 133 3.20 7.75 -13.48
CA GLY A 133 2.60 7.80 -14.84
C GLY A 133 1.08 8.01 -14.82
N CYS A 134 0.41 7.58 -13.76
CA CYS A 134 -1.00 7.88 -13.52
C CYS A 134 -1.25 9.29 -12.96
N GLY A 135 -0.21 10.00 -12.51
CA GLY A 135 -0.33 11.35 -11.92
C GLY A 135 -0.17 11.40 -10.40
N ILE A 136 0.12 10.28 -9.73
CA ILE A 136 0.40 10.24 -8.29
C ILE A 136 1.88 10.57 -8.06
N SER A 137 2.21 11.86 -8.04
CA SER A 137 3.59 12.35 -7.96
C SER A 137 4.25 12.17 -6.58
N ASN A 138 3.46 11.97 -5.52
CA ASN A 138 3.97 11.75 -4.18
C ASN A 138 4.11 10.26 -3.86
N SER A 139 4.81 9.53 -4.72
CA SER A 139 5.15 8.12 -4.52
C SER A 139 6.64 7.94 -4.22
N CYS A 140 7.00 6.84 -3.59
CA CYS A 140 8.39 6.45 -3.37
C CYS A 140 8.47 4.95 -3.09
N THR A 141 9.59 4.36 -3.48
CA THR A 141 9.92 2.98 -3.14
C THR A 141 10.89 2.94 -1.97
N VAL A 142 10.63 2.01 -1.03
CA VAL A 142 11.41 1.80 0.18
C VAL A 142 12.21 0.51 0.02
N HIS A 143 13.54 0.61 0.03
CA HIS A 143 14.46 -0.53 -0.08
C HIS A 143 15.34 -0.72 1.14
N THR A 144 15.49 0.33 1.95
CA THR A 144 16.38 0.35 3.11
C THR A 144 15.71 1.00 4.32
N ASP A 145 16.24 0.76 5.52
CA ASP A 145 15.77 1.41 6.74
C ASP A 145 15.85 2.95 6.66
N ALA A 146 16.83 3.48 5.93
CA ALA A 146 16.95 4.92 5.73
C ALA A 146 15.81 5.49 4.87
N ASP A 147 15.24 4.69 3.97
CA ASP A 147 14.11 5.10 3.14
C ASP A 147 12.79 5.10 3.92
N ILE A 148 12.66 4.22 4.93
CA ILE A 148 11.49 4.18 5.82
C ILE A 148 11.28 5.57 6.44
N LYS A 149 12.34 6.13 7.04
CA LYS A 149 12.25 7.44 7.67
C LYS A 149 11.81 8.54 6.68
N LYS A 150 12.39 8.54 5.47
CA LYS A 150 12.00 9.50 4.42
C LYS A 150 10.55 9.34 3.98
N ALA A 151 10.07 8.07 3.89
CA ALA A 151 8.69 7.80 3.51
C ALA A 151 7.71 8.26 4.58
N VAL A 152 8.00 8.02 5.86
CA VAL A 152 7.21 8.52 7.00
C VAL A 152 7.19 10.05 7.01
N ASP A 153 8.35 10.72 6.90
CA ASP A 153 8.44 12.18 6.85
C ASP A 153 7.63 12.79 5.68
N LYS A 154 7.52 12.07 4.56
CA LYS A 154 6.67 12.46 3.42
C LYS A 154 5.18 12.29 3.72
N SER A 155 4.79 11.22 4.40
CA SER A 155 3.39 10.96 4.77
C SER A 155 2.88 11.96 5.81
N ASP A 156 3.69 12.28 6.81
CA ASP A 156 3.36 13.23 7.87
C ASP A 156 3.05 14.64 7.35
N ARG A 157 3.66 15.05 6.22
CA ARG A 157 3.38 16.34 5.59
C ARG A 157 1.96 16.42 4.98
N LYS A 158 1.32 15.29 4.69
CA LYS A 158 -0.10 15.24 4.27
C LYS A 158 -1.07 15.23 5.44
N ILE A 159 -0.64 14.68 6.59
CA ILE A 159 -1.44 14.59 7.83
C ILE A 159 -1.44 15.94 8.59
N ALA A 160 -0.44 16.79 8.36
CA ALA A 160 -0.24 18.06 9.06
C ALA A 160 -0.91 19.29 8.40
N ARG A 161 -1.96 19.11 7.59
CA ARG A 161 -2.70 20.23 6.99
C ARG A 161 -4.15 20.27 7.45
#